data_86b5f3a1e421d96ea913f2ed0981aa7d
#
_entry.id   86b5f3a1e421d96ea913f2ed0981aa7d
#
_cell.length_a   1.000
_cell.length_b   1.000
_cell.length_c   1.000
_cell.angle_alpha   90.00
_cell.angle_beta   90.00
_cell.angle_gamma   90.00
#
_symmetry.space_group_name_H-M   'P 1'
#
loop_
_entity.id
_entity.type
_entity.pdbx_description
1 polymer ?
#
loop_
_entity_poly.entity_id
_entity_poly.type
_entity_poly.pdbx_seq_one_letter_code
_entity_poly.pdbx_strand_id
1 'polypeptide(L)'
;MVLNPWSAIIMRKLFGSAFDSRVFRYYWLYPMYMQLAYFVTELAFRRKRRVRVIAMWFCLTVMLITGCQQVVSGHYNTLGGHEKFRAVENIYKISNDAVEAADIIEKDKSDKDKEVRVLYEREIGIEIRTYDSSIVTAHNGTYSASIWDRAELSSYVENQDWTGILAAFVSTNSGGDVIGADVLRIALINTSTEYVIIKSESYNVKVLEQLGMSCIGKTNSEKYSVYKIEGLDTGDELSWNERLYSPTELRKFGDLYFINDCWQHRIIYSDSLDKPISEWSTLADDILGGHTISSDGSVYVCDDTDNNAVRVYIRNENGFELVQYIENVCYRPHYTYYDDVTGMFYILGANNGELLTFRNENQNLSLVNHLTFDGKIESYTRSFSIIDGYMYIVGNSIYRIDYQNNYDIVNVYELPEEIQGTVGLCKVQDYYYLTIYTDKDFNRNPGFIRTTQLENIVSGDYEDIYYQLGITGTPYLMTEIDERYYVAEVDQANGIVGFDIADNMIVNVHKIFSCGSGNMDSIVRFYSAY
;
A
#
# COMPACT_ATOMS: atom_id res chain seq x y z
N MET A 1 -30.05 30.79 -17.03
CA MET A 1 -28.67 30.91 -17.53
C MET A 1 -27.77 29.82 -17.01
N VAL A 2 -27.74 29.55 -15.72
CA VAL A 2 -26.89 28.52 -15.06
C VAL A 2 -27.20 27.07 -15.49
N LEU A 3 -28.38 26.80 -16.02
CA LEU A 3 -28.87 25.47 -16.38
C LEU A 3 -28.71 25.10 -17.85
N ASN A 4 -28.13 25.99 -18.66
CA ASN A 4 -27.87 25.68 -20.05
C ASN A 4 -26.49 25.02 -20.17
N PRO A 5 -26.35 23.83 -20.77
CA PRO A 5 -25.06 23.16 -20.94
C PRO A 5 -23.99 24.04 -21.59
N TRP A 6 -24.39 24.90 -22.51
CA TRP A 6 -23.46 25.84 -23.18
C TRP A 6 -22.96 26.97 -22.25
N SER A 7 -23.81 27.45 -21.34
CA SER A 7 -23.38 28.45 -20.35
C SER A 7 -22.49 27.82 -19.29
N ALA A 8 -22.70 26.55 -18.94
CA ALA A 8 -21.84 25.81 -18.02
C ALA A 8 -20.40 25.67 -18.56
N ILE A 9 -20.24 25.41 -19.85
CA ILE A 9 -18.93 25.34 -20.51
C ILE A 9 -18.19 26.69 -20.42
N ILE A 10 -18.90 27.80 -20.66
CA ILE A 10 -18.32 29.15 -20.57
C ILE A 10 -17.94 29.46 -19.10
N MET A 11 -18.82 29.16 -18.18
CA MET A 11 -18.60 29.41 -16.75
C MET A 11 -17.45 28.55 -16.18
N ARG A 12 -17.33 27.30 -16.64
CA ARG A 12 -16.20 26.43 -16.29
C ARG A 12 -14.85 26.99 -16.78
N LYS A 13 -14.82 27.55 -17.98
CA LYS A 13 -13.62 28.22 -18.50
C LYS A 13 -13.25 29.46 -17.70
N LEU A 14 -14.24 30.18 -17.17
CA LEU A 14 -14.02 31.43 -16.41
C LEU A 14 -13.67 31.19 -14.94
N PHE A 15 -14.22 30.16 -14.32
CA PHE A 15 -14.14 29.92 -12.87
C PHE A 15 -13.46 28.61 -12.48
N GLY A 16 -12.98 27.84 -13.46
CA GLY A 16 -12.24 26.58 -13.23
C GLY A 16 -13.08 25.45 -12.61
N SER A 17 -12.41 24.40 -12.14
CA SER A 17 -13.03 23.20 -11.55
C SER A 17 -13.85 23.48 -10.27
N ALA A 18 -13.53 24.57 -9.57
CA ALA A 18 -14.32 25.00 -8.40
C ALA A 18 -15.78 25.36 -8.74
N PHE A 19 -16.08 25.64 -10.02
CA PHE A 19 -17.44 25.88 -10.46
C PHE A 19 -18.29 24.61 -10.39
N ASP A 20 -17.72 23.45 -10.79
CA ASP A 20 -18.46 22.19 -10.86
C ASP A 20 -18.94 21.73 -9.48
N SER A 21 -18.13 21.88 -8.43
CA SER A 21 -18.48 21.48 -7.08
C SER A 21 -19.49 22.42 -6.38
N ARG A 22 -19.56 23.69 -6.84
CA ARG A 22 -20.42 24.71 -6.22
C ARG A 22 -21.76 24.91 -6.94
N VAL A 23 -21.83 24.63 -8.23
CA VAL A 23 -23.08 24.73 -9.03
C VAL A 23 -24.17 23.84 -8.47
N PHE A 24 -23.82 22.67 -7.97
CA PHE A 24 -24.75 21.75 -7.29
C PHE A 24 -25.50 22.42 -6.15
N ARG A 25 -24.85 23.28 -5.37
CA ARG A 25 -25.48 23.99 -4.24
C ARG A 25 -26.47 25.08 -4.69
N TYR A 26 -26.25 25.68 -5.87
CA TYR A 26 -27.18 26.67 -6.43
C TYR A 26 -28.43 26.06 -7.01
N TYR A 27 -28.41 24.77 -7.43
CA TYR A 27 -29.59 24.04 -7.89
C TYR A 27 -30.70 23.99 -6.83
N TRP A 28 -30.30 23.86 -5.55
CA TRP A 28 -31.22 23.79 -4.44
C TRP A 28 -31.79 25.15 -4.03
N LEU A 29 -31.12 26.24 -4.39
CA LEU A 29 -31.54 27.60 -4.06
C LEU A 29 -32.51 28.20 -5.11
N TYR A 30 -32.57 27.61 -6.31
CA TYR A 30 -33.42 28.12 -7.37
C TYR A 30 -34.78 27.42 -7.32
N PRO A 31 -35.90 28.14 -7.20
CA PRO A 31 -37.24 27.56 -7.06
C PRO A 31 -37.79 27.01 -8.39
N MET A 32 -36.99 26.22 -9.08
CA MET A 32 -37.31 25.63 -10.39
C MET A 32 -38.57 24.78 -10.33
N TYR A 33 -38.75 24.05 -9.24
CA TYR A 33 -39.94 23.25 -9.02
C TYR A 33 -41.19 24.14 -8.87
N MET A 34 -41.05 25.30 -8.23
CA MET A 34 -42.18 26.26 -8.12
C MET A 34 -42.51 26.89 -9.46
N GLN A 35 -41.47 27.24 -10.28
CA GLN A 35 -41.69 27.77 -11.63
C GLN A 35 -42.31 26.72 -12.56
N LEU A 36 -41.86 25.47 -12.47
CA LEU A 36 -42.39 24.37 -13.24
C LEU A 36 -43.85 24.08 -12.80
N ALA A 37 -44.12 24.05 -11.50
CA ALA A 37 -45.45 23.89 -10.96
C ALA A 37 -46.38 25.04 -11.40
N TYR A 38 -45.90 26.28 -11.34
CA TYR A 38 -46.61 27.44 -11.84
C TYR A 38 -46.91 27.35 -13.34
N PHE A 39 -45.92 26.98 -14.14
CA PHE A 39 -46.06 26.82 -15.59
C PHE A 39 -47.05 25.69 -15.95
N VAL A 40 -46.95 24.54 -15.27
CA VAL A 40 -47.88 23.43 -15.44
C VAL A 40 -49.30 23.83 -15.02
N THR A 41 -49.42 24.58 -13.93
CA THR A 41 -50.71 25.08 -13.44
C THR A 41 -51.34 26.08 -14.43
N GLU A 42 -50.55 27.03 -14.93
CA GLU A 42 -51.00 27.99 -15.95
C GLU A 42 -51.47 27.29 -17.24
N LEU A 43 -50.71 26.32 -17.73
CA LEU A 43 -51.08 25.48 -18.87
C LEU A 43 -52.33 24.66 -18.60
N ALA A 44 -52.50 24.15 -17.37
CA ALA A 44 -53.64 23.34 -16.97
C ALA A 44 -54.93 24.14 -16.88
N PHE A 45 -54.88 25.42 -16.51
CA PHE A 45 -56.11 26.22 -16.32
C PHE A 45 -56.54 27.05 -17.55
N ARG A 46 -55.62 27.38 -18.48
CA ARG A 46 -55.94 28.27 -19.62
C ARG A 46 -56.19 27.58 -20.96
N ARG A 47 -56.08 26.24 -21.07
CA ARG A 47 -56.16 25.53 -22.36
C ARG A 47 -57.26 24.46 -22.38
N LYS A 48 -57.69 24.04 -23.59
CA LYS A 48 -58.67 22.95 -23.76
C LYS A 48 -58.18 21.64 -23.12
N ARG A 49 -59.07 20.84 -22.56
CA ARG A 49 -58.77 19.63 -21.78
C ARG A 49 -57.72 18.68 -22.43
N ARG A 50 -57.83 18.47 -23.76
CA ARG A 50 -56.88 17.59 -24.49
C ARG A 50 -55.45 18.16 -24.51
N VAL A 51 -55.31 19.48 -24.69
CA VAL A 51 -53.98 20.15 -24.69
C VAL A 51 -53.35 20.09 -23.31
N ARG A 52 -54.15 20.21 -22.26
CA ARG A 52 -53.70 20.09 -20.86
C ARG A 52 -53.13 18.71 -20.56
N VAL A 53 -53.83 17.64 -20.97
CA VAL A 53 -53.40 16.26 -20.73
C VAL A 53 -52.11 15.97 -21.49
N ILE A 54 -52.01 16.39 -22.75
CA ILE A 54 -50.77 16.21 -23.55
C ILE A 54 -49.59 16.98 -22.94
N ALA A 55 -49.80 18.25 -22.55
CA ALA A 55 -48.74 19.06 -21.93
C ALA A 55 -48.30 18.48 -20.57
N MET A 56 -49.23 17.96 -19.78
CA MET A 56 -48.93 17.32 -18.50
C MET A 56 -48.11 16.05 -18.71
N TRP A 57 -48.48 15.19 -19.66
CA TRP A 57 -47.70 13.99 -19.98
C TRP A 57 -46.35 14.33 -20.55
N PHE A 58 -46.23 15.35 -21.41
CA PHE A 58 -44.95 15.82 -21.93
C PHE A 58 -44.05 16.34 -20.79
N CYS A 59 -44.57 17.19 -19.90
CA CYS A 59 -43.80 17.66 -18.74
C CYS A 59 -43.38 16.52 -17.81
N LEU A 60 -44.27 15.56 -17.56
CA LEU A 60 -43.96 14.38 -16.74
C LEU A 60 -42.86 13.53 -17.39
N THR A 61 -42.94 13.30 -18.70
CA THR A 61 -41.94 12.56 -19.43
C THR A 61 -40.59 13.30 -19.43
N VAL A 62 -40.59 14.62 -19.65
CA VAL A 62 -39.38 15.44 -19.57
C VAL A 62 -38.79 15.42 -18.15
N MET A 63 -39.61 15.52 -17.11
CA MET A 63 -39.15 15.40 -15.72
C MET A 63 -38.59 14.03 -15.41
N LEU A 64 -39.20 12.94 -15.87
CA LEU A 64 -38.69 11.59 -15.71
C LEU A 64 -37.35 11.39 -16.44
N ILE A 65 -37.23 11.94 -17.64
CA ILE A 65 -35.99 11.82 -18.43
C ILE A 65 -34.90 12.72 -17.87
N THR A 66 -35.20 13.97 -17.52
CA THR A 66 -34.19 14.96 -17.06
C THR A 66 -33.87 14.83 -15.57
N GLY A 67 -34.88 14.44 -14.76
CA GLY A 67 -34.65 14.14 -13.34
C GLY A 67 -33.86 12.88 -13.07
N CYS A 68 -33.64 12.08 -14.11
CA CYS A 68 -32.92 10.81 -14.06
C CYS A 68 -31.47 10.91 -14.53
N GLN A 69 -30.97 12.10 -14.81
CA GLN A 69 -29.58 12.30 -15.21
C GLN A 69 -28.76 12.92 -14.09
N GLN A 70 -27.72 12.24 -13.70
CA GLN A 70 -26.74 12.73 -12.74
C GLN A 70 -25.38 12.93 -13.45
N VAL A 71 -24.76 14.07 -13.26
CA VAL A 71 -23.41 14.33 -13.73
C VAL A 71 -22.46 13.96 -12.61
N VAL A 72 -21.69 12.89 -12.80
CA VAL A 72 -20.64 12.45 -11.87
C VAL A 72 -19.31 12.51 -12.60
N SER A 73 -18.37 13.28 -12.07
CA SER A 73 -17.00 13.41 -12.63
C SER A 73 -16.96 13.80 -14.11
N GLY A 74 -17.89 14.66 -14.55
CA GLY A 74 -17.94 15.14 -15.93
C GLY A 74 -18.59 14.19 -16.95
N HIS A 75 -19.10 13.05 -16.52
CA HIS A 75 -19.84 12.11 -17.36
C HIS A 75 -21.35 12.15 -17.07
N TYR A 76 -22.15 12.06 -18.13
CA TYR A 76 -23.61 11.92 -18.01
C TYR A 76 -23.96 10.46 -17.83
N ASN A 77 -24.58 10.14 -16.70
CA ASN A 77 -25.07 8.79 -16.43
C ASN A 77 -26.61 8.81 -16.40
N THR A 78 -27.23 7.90 -17.13
CA THR A 78 -28.67 7.69 -17.11
C THR A 78 -29.05 6.70 -16.02
N LEU A 79 -30.30 6.76 -15.53
CA LEU A 79 -30.86 5.92 -14.44
C LEU A 79 -30.56 4.41 -14.55
N GLY A 80 -30.35 3.88 -15.75
CA GLY A 80 -30.07 2.46 -15.97
C GLY A 80 -28.63 2.02 -15.75
N GLY A 81 -27.70 2.94 -15.49
CA GLY A 81 -26.27 2.66 -15.33
C GLY A 81 -25.72 2.85 -13.92
N HIS A 82 -26.56 3.13 -12.93
CA HIS A 82 -26.10 3.37 -11.57
C HIS A 82 -26.53 2.26 -10.61
N GLU A 83 -25.57 1.54 -10.10
CA GLU A 83 -25.67 0.71 -8.90
C GLU A 83 -26.06 1.50 -7.64
N LYS A 84 -26.15 2.84 -7.74
CA LYS A 84 -26.35 3.76 -6.60
C LYS A 84 -27.76 4.29 -6.40
N PHE A 85 -28.72 3.92 -7.22
CA PHE A 85 -30.13 4.11 -6.86
C PHE A 85 -30.57 2.95 -5.97
N ARG A 86 -30.19 3.04 -4.70
CA ARG A 86 -30.74 2.14 -3.69
C ARG A 86 -32.20 2.51 -3.46
N ALA A 87 -33.05 1.51 -3.36
CA ALA A 87 -34.38 1.69 -2.77
C ALA A 87 -34.19 2.32 -1.39
N VAL A 88 -35.09 3.23 -1.03
CA VAL A 88 -35.11 3.83 0.31
C VAL A 88 -35.34 2.72 1.32
N GLU A 89 -34.29 2.37 2.08
CA GLU A 89 -34.31 1.25 3.02
C GLU A 89 -35.05 1.60 4.32
N ASN A 90 -35.00 2.89 4.69
CA ASN A 90 -35.61 3.38 5.92
C ASN A 90 -36.08 4.85 5.77
N ILE A 91 -36.78 5.35 6.80
CA ILE A 91 -37.30 6.73 6.82
C ILE A 91 -36.22 7.81 6.79
N TYR A 92 -35.00 7.49 7.16
CA TYR A 92 -33.85 8.41 7.20
C TYR A 92 -33.19 8.58 5.83
N LYS A 93 -33.50 7.74 4.85
CA LYS A 93 -32.96 7.74 3.50
C LYS A 93 -31.44 7.48 3.45
N ILE A 94 -30.93 6.71 4.38
CA ILE A 94 -29.55 6.23 4.49
C ILE A 94 -29.53 4.70 4.48
N SER A 95 -28.36 4.08 4.44
CA SER A 95 -28.27 2.62 4.52
C SER A 95 -28.69 2.10 5.91
N ASN A 96 -29.26 0.91 5.94
CA ASN A 96 -29.55 0.24 7.21
C ASN A 96 -28.25 -0.05 7.98
N ASP A 97 -27.15 -0.34 7.29
CA ASP A 97 -25.83 -0.54 7.92
C ASP A 97 -25.41 0.69 8.74
N ALA A 98 -25.65 1.91 8.24
CA ALA A 98 -25.31 3.13 8.96
C ALA A 98 -26.17 3.29 10.23
N VAL A 99 -27.46 3.01 10.14
CA VAL A 99 -28.36 3.05 11.30
C VAL A 99 -27.95 2.02 12.34
N GLU A 100 -27.72 0.78 11.92
CA GLU A 100 -27.36 -0.32 12.81
C GLU A 100 -26.00 -0.10 13.48
N ALA A 101 -25.00 0.39 12.73
CA ALA A 101 -23.69 0.71 13.30
C ALA A 101 -23.79 1.83 14.35
N ALA A 102 -24.57 2.87 14.09
CA ALA A 102 -24.82 3.92 15.08
C ALA A 102 -25.58 3.38 16.30
N ASP A 103 -26.61 2.57 16.10
CA ASP A 103 -27.38 1.94 17.18
C ASP A 103 -26.54 1.02 18.07
N ILE A 104 -25.52 0.33 17.50
CA ILE A 104 -24.57 -0.48 18.27
C ILE A 104 -23.78 0.43 19.21
N ILE A 105 -23.24 1.54 18.72
CA ILE A 105 -22.52 2.52 19.55
C ILE A 105 -23.45 3.12 20.62
N GLU A 106 -24.66 3.53 20.23
CA GLU A 106 -25.64 4.11 21.14
C GLU A 106 -26.06 3.15 22.28
N LYS A 107 -26.08 1.85 22.03
CA LYS A 107 -26.36 0.85 23.07
C LYS A 107 -25.20 0.69 24.05
N ASP A 108 -23.96 0.83 23.56
CA ASP A 108 -22.75 0.67 24.37
C ASP A 108 -22.42 1.92 25.19
N LYS A 109 -22.78 3.11 24.71
CA LYS A 109 -22.53 4.38 25.43
C LYS A 109 -23.22 4.38 26.79
N SER A 110 -22.45 4.69 27.82
CA SER A 110 -22.98 4.86 29.19
C SER A 110 -23.77 6.17 29.35
N ASP A 111 -23.36 7.21 28.65
CA ASP A 111 -24.03 8.50 28.59
C ASP A 111 -24.49 8.77 27.15
N LYS A 112 -25.80 8.80 26.94
CA LYS A 112 -26.41 8.94 25.63
C LYS A 112 -26.21 10.32 25.00
N ASP A 113 -26.02 11.33 25.82
CA ASP A 113 -25.83 12.72 25.38
C ASP A 113 -24.35 13.02 25.10
N LYS A 114 -23.46 12.11 25.47
CA LYS A 114 -22.01 12.28 25.25
C LYS A 114 -21.66 12.19 23.78
N GLU A 115 -20.96 13.20 23.28
CA GLU A 115 -20.32 13.14 21.98
C GLU A 115 -19.19 12.11 21.99
N VAL A 116 -19.13 11.22 20.99
CA VAL A 116 -18.10 10.20 20.86
C VAL A 116 -17.37 10.34 19.52
N ARG A 117 -16.06 10.16 19.56
CA ARG A 117 -15.22 10.19 18.36
C ARG A 117 -15.10 8.81 17.77
N VAL A 118 -15.43 8.69 16.49
CA VAL A 118 -15.51 7.43 15.77
C VAL A 118 -14.66 7.51 14.51
N LEU A 119 -13.79 6.54 14.33
CA LEU A 119 -13.08 6.32 13.09
C LEU A 119 -13.96 5.45 12.18
N TYR A 120 -14.20 5.88 10.96
CA TYR A 120 -15.03 5.16 10.00
C TYR A 120 -14.64 5.42 8.55
N GLU A 121 -15.00 4.50 7.68
CA GLU A 121 -14.85 4.69 6.25
C GLU A 121 -15.77 5.81 5.75
N ARG A 122 -15.28 6.59 4.77
CA ARG A 122 -16.00 7.76 4.24
C ARG A 122 -17.43 7.44 3.76
N GLU A 123 -17.63 6.25 3.17
CA GLU A 123 -18.91 5.86 2.59
C GLU A 123 -20.01 5.80 3.64
N ILE A 124 -19.75 5.17 4.77
CA ILE A 124 -20.72 5.00 5.86
C ILE A 124 -20.77 6.23 6.79
N GLY A 125 -19.67 6.94 6.94
CA GLY A 125 -19.54 8.01 7.92
C GLY A 125 -20.46 9.21 7.68
N ILE A 126 -20.70 9.57 6.42
CA ILE A 126 -21.64 10.64 6.07
C ILE A 126 -23.06 10.28 6.50
N GLU A 127 -23.45 9.02 6.30
CA GLU A 127 -24.77 8.51 6.64
C GLU A 127 -24.97 8.43 8.15
N ILE A 128 -23.98 7.93 8.89
CA ILE A 128 -24.00 7.84 10.37
C ILE A 128 -24.18 9.23 10.99
N ARG A 129 -23.42 10.23 10.55
CA ARG A 129 -23.55 11.61 11.05
C ARG A 129 -24.88 12.26 10.69
N THR A 130 -25.53 11.80 9.63
CA THR A 130 -26.88 12.26 9.27
C THR A 130 -27.92 11.66 10.20
N TYR A 131 -27.69 10.46 10.71
CA TYR A 131 -28.57 9.76 11.63
C TYR A 131 -28.38 10.23 13.07
N ASP A 132 -27.12 10.31 13.53
CA ASP A 132 -26.77 10.68 14.89
C ASP A 132 -25.65 11.73 14.92
N SER A 133 -25.99 12.92 15.38
CA SER A 133 -25.06 14.04 15.47
C SER A 133 -24.06 13.94 16.63
N SER A 134 -24.31 13.05 17.59
CA SER A 134 -23.37 12.79 18.71
C SER A 134 -22.16 11.94 18.28
N ILE A 135 -22.26 11.29 17.13
CA ILE A 135 -21.17 10.52 16.55
C ILE A 135 -20.33 11.42 15.66
N VAL A 136 -19.14 11.79 16.13
CA VAL A 136 -18.23 12.72 15.45
C VAL A 136 -17.09 11.95 14.81
N THR A 137 -16.62 12.41 13.65
CA THR A 137 -15.48 11.78 13.00
C THR A 137 -14.16 12.02 13.75
N ALA A 138 -13.37 10.98 13.90
CA ALA A 138 -12.03 11.07 14.47
C ALA A 138 -10.98 11.59 13.48
N HIS A 139 -11.29 11.60 12.18
CA HIS A 139 -10.36 12.07 11.13
C HIS A 139 -10.93 13.26 10.36
N ASN A 140 -10.06 14.00 9.70
CA ASN A 140 -10.47 15.11 8.85
C ASN A 140 -11.08 14.58 7.53
N GLY A 141 -12.36 14.84 7.29
CA GLY A 141 -13.08 14.39 6.10
C GLY A 141 -12.63 15.03 4.77
N THR A 142 -11.65 15.95 4.80
CA THR A 142 -11.06 16.52 3.58
C THR A 142 -9.99 15.63 2.98
N TYR A 143 -9.46 14.67 3.72
CA TYR A 143 -8.55 13.66 3.17
C TYR A 143 -9.33 12.82 2.16
N SER A 144 -9.09 13.08 0.89
CA SER A 144 -9.65 12.35 -0.23
C SER A 144 -8.73 11.18 -0.60
N ALA A 145 -9.22 10.30 -1.44
CA ALA A 145 -8.50 9.12 -1.94
C ALA A 145 -7.11 9.37 -2.60
N SER A 146 -6.57 10.58 -2.54
CA SER A 146 -5.22 10.91 -2.97
C SER A 146 -4.12 10.64 -1.93
N ILE A 147 -4.48 10.12 -0.76
CA ILE A 147 -3.54 9.68 0.29
C ILE A 147 -2.80 8.37 -0.10
N TRP A 148 -2.60 8.16 -1.38
CA TRP A 148 -1.84 7.03 -1.90
C TRP A 148 -0.36 7.36 -2.14
N ASP A 149 0.04 8.60 -1.87
CA ASP A 149 1.42 9.03 -1.95
C ASP A 149 2.13 8.72 -0.63
N ARG A 150 3.16 7.90 -0.69
CA ARG A 150 3.98 7.50 0.45
C ARG A 150 4.68 8.66 1.12
N ALA A 151 5.17 9.61 0.34
CA ALA A 151 5.80 10.80 0.88
C ALA A 151 4.81 11.57 1.74
N GLU A 152 3.53 11.60 1.34
CA GLU A 152 2.47 12.23 2.12
C GLU A 152 2.22 11.48 3.43
N LEU A 153 2.22 10.14 3.41
CA LEU A 153 1.97 9.33 4.60
C LEU A 153 3.15 9.37 5.58
N SER A 154 4.39 9.32 5.09
CA SER A 154 5.59 9.53 5.91
C SER A 154 5.57 10.93 6.56
N SER A 155 5.17 11.94 5.79
CA SER A 155 5.00 13.31 6.30
C SER A 155 3.96 13.40 7.42
N TYR A 156 2.87 12.61 7.37
CA TYR A 156 1.90 12.58 8.48
C TYR A 156 2.50 12.01 9.76
N VAL A 157 3.30 10.96 9.66
CA VAL A 157 3.99 10.38 10.82
C VAL A 157 5.02 11.36 11.38
N GLU A 158 5.87 11.93 10.54
CA GLU A 158 6.89 12.90 10.92
C GLU A 158 6.30 14.17 11.55
N ASN A 159 5.21 14.68 10.99
CA ASN A 159 4.53 15.87 11.48
C ASN A 159 3.50 15.56 12.57
N GLN A 160 3.37 14.31 13.00
CA GLN A 160 2.38 13.86 13.97
C GLN A 160 0.93 14.25 13.59
N ASP A 161 0.62 14.22 12.30
CA ASP A 161 -0.75 14.42 11.83
C ASP A 161 -1.56 13.13 12.00
N TRP A 162 -1.97 12.90 13.23
CA TRP A 162 -2.72 11.70 13.63
C TRP A 162 -4.04 11.56 12.88
N THR A 163 -4.66 12.67 12.50
CA THR A 163 -5.91 12.64 11.71
C THR A 163 -5.66 12.18 10.27
N GLY A 164 -4.53 12.54 9.69
CA GLY A 164 -4.06 12.03 8.40
C GLY A 164 -3.80 10.52 8.43
N ILE A 165 -3.13 10.04 9.48
CA ILE A 165 -2.87 8.61 9.69
C ILE A 165 -4.18 7.82 9.81
N LEU A 166 -5.15 8.30 10.60
CA LEU A 166 -6.45 7.65 10.72
C LEU A 166 -7.21 7.62 9.40
N ALA A 167 -7.17 8.70 8.65
CA ALA A 167 -7.80 8.76 7.32
C ALA A 167 -7.15 7.75 6.36
N ALA A 168 -5.83 7.64 6.38
CA ALA A 168 -5.09 6.65 5.59
C ALA A 168 -5.48 5.23 5.99
N PHE A 169 -5.54 4.91 7.28
CA PHE A 169 -5.92 3.59 7.78
C PHE A 169 -7.27 3.11 7.24
N VAL A 170 -8.30 3.95 7.27
CA VAL A 170 -9.63 3.56 6.77
C VAL A 170 -9.76 3.64 5.24
N SER A 171 -8.85 4.31 4.56
CA SER A 171 -8.84 4.38 3.09
C SER A 171 -8.18 3.17 2.45
N THR A 172 -7.34 2.44 3.18
CA THR A 172 -6.56 1.29 2.70
C THR A 172 -7.31 -0.03 2.86
N ASN A 173 -8.45 -0.16 2.22
CA ASN A 173 -9.37 -1.26 2.52
C ASN A 173 -9.20 -2.50 1.64
N SER A 174 -8.33 -2.47 0.64
CA SER A 174 -8.23 -3.51 -0.38
C SER A 174 -6.94 -4.33 -0.33
N GLY A 175 -6.40 -4.54 0.85
CA GLY A 175 -5.31 -5.52 1.03
C GLY A 175 -3.90 -5.00 0.73
N GLY A 176 -3.73 -3.72 0.42
CA GLY A 176 -2.44 -3.10 0.17
C GLY A 176 -1.79 -2.59 1.46
N ASP A 177 -2.11 -1.43 1.85
CA ASP A 177 -1.36 -0.63 2.80
C ASP A 177 -1.90 -0.74 4.19
N VAL A 178 -1.13 -1.28 5.10
CA VAL A 178 -1.51 -1.41 6.50
C VAL A 178 -0.69 -0.45 7.34
N ILE A 179 -1.37 0.43 8.04
CA ILE A 179 -0.77 1.16 9.14
C ILE A 179 -0.64 0.20 10.31
N GLY A 180 0.55 0.03 10.81
CA GLY A 180 0.84 -0.88 11.90
C GLY A 180 0.15 -0.49 13.22
N ALA A 181 -0.04 -1.48 14.07
CA ALA A 181 -0.78 -1.35 15.31
C ALA A 181 -0.28 -0.21 16.22
N ASP A 182 1.03 -0.01 16.33
CA ASP A 182 1.58 1.02 17.23
C ASP A 182 1.27 2.44 16.76
N VAL A 183 1.45 2.74 15.48
CA VAL A 183 1.14 4.07 14.95
C VAL A 183 -0.36 4.32 15.00
N LEU A 184 -1.14 3.29 14.69
CA LEU A 184 -2.59 3.37 14.85
C LEU A 184 -2.98 3.64 16.31
N ARG A 185 -2.36 2.93 17.27
CA ARG A 185 -2.58 3.15 18.71
C ARG A 185 -2.34 4.60 19.10
N ILE A 186 -1.19 5.15 18.72
CA ILE A 186 -0.83 6.55 19.01
C ILE A 186 -1.84 7.51 18.37
N ALA A 187 -2.21 7.27 17.11
CA ALA A 187 -3.17 8.11 16.42
C ALA A 187 -4.55 8.08 17.09
N LEU A 188 -5.04 6.91 17.49
CA LEU A 188 -6.31 6.73 18.18
C LEU A 188 -6.33 7.45 19.56
N ILE A 189 -5.23 7.33 20.31
CA ILE A 189 -5.09 8.02 21.62
C ILE A 189 -5.07 9.53 21.44
N ASN A 190 -4.22 10.05 20.56
CA ASN A 190 -4.07 11.49 20.36
C ASN A 190 -5.32 12.16 19.76
N THR A 191 -6.14 11.42 19.06
CA THR A 191 -7.43 11.90 18.55
C THR A 191 -8.59 11.65 19.49
N SER A 192 -8.35 11.00 20.63
CA SER A 192 -9.39 10.57 21.58
C SER A 192 -10.50 9.76 20.90
N THR A 193 -10.12 8.87 19.99
CA THR A 193 -11.07 7.99 19.27
C THR A 193 -11.56 6.92 20.22
N GLU A 194 -12.88 6.71 20.27
CA GLU A 194 -13.52 5.74 21.19
C GLU A 194 -14.03 4.49 20.46
N TYR A 195 -14.36 4.62 19.17
CA TYR A 195 -14.89 3.50 18.37
C TYR A 195 -14.28 3.52 16.97
N VAL A 196 -14.27 2.33 16.35
CA VAL A 196 -13.90 2.13 14.94
C VAL A 196 -15.01 1.35 14.23
N ILE A 197 -15.46 1.85 13.09
CA ILE A 197 -16.40 1.16 12.19
C ILE A 197 -15.65 0.84 10.90
N ILE A 198 -15.51 -0.43 10.60
CA ILE A 198 -14.74 -0.90 9.45
C ILE A 198 -15.45 -2.06 8.76
N LYS A 199 -15.21 -2.27 7.45
CA LYS A 199 -15.71 -3.46 6.75
C LYS A 199 -15.20 -4.73 7.40
N SER A 200 -16.09 -5.67 7.67
CA SER A 200 -15.78 -6.91 8.38
C SER A 200 -14.74 -7.78 7.67
N GLU A 201 -14.67 -7.66 6.34
CA GLU A 201 -13.70 -8.39 5.49
C GLU A 201 -12.38 -7.61 5.28
N SER A 202 -12.24 -6.42 5.88
CA SER A 202 -11.02 -5.63 5.73
C SER A 202 -9.83 -6.32 6.39
N TYR A 203 -8.69 -6.29 5.72
CA TYR A 203 -7.43 -6.74 6.33
C TYR A 203 -7.08 -5.97 7.61
N ASN A 204 -7.49 -4.70 7.69
CA ASN A 204 -7.25 -3.84 8.85
C ASN A 204 -7.95 -4.32 10.13
N VAL A 205 -8.93 -5.22 10.04
CA VAL A 205 -9.56 -5.89 11.20
C VAL A 205 -8.50 -6.59 12.06
N LYS A 206 -7.52 -7.26 11.44
CA LYS A 206 -6.44 -7.93 12.17
C LYS A 206 -5.60 -6.97 13.00
N VAL A 207 -5.40 -5.74 12.51
CA VAL A 207 -4.65 -4.71 13.24
C VAL A 207 -5.43 -4.25 14.48
N LEU A 208 -6.76 -4.10 14.37
CA LEU A 208 -7.62 -3.77 15.50
C LEU A 208 -7.62 -4.88 16.55
N GLU A 209 -7.68 -6.13 16.12
CA GLU A 209 -7.60 -7.32 17.01
C GLU A 209 -6.23 -7.39 17.72
N GLN A 210 -5.15 -7.09 17.03
CA GLN A 210 -3.80 -6.99 17.61
C GLN A 210 -3.71 -5.91 18.70
N LEU A 211 -4.42 -4.81 18.54
CA LEU A 211 -4.53 -3.76 19.55
C LEU A 211 -5.42 -4.17 20.74
N GLY A 212 -5.96 -5.39 20.74
CA GLY A 212 -6.85 -5.87 21.79
C GLY A 212 -8.23 -5.22 21.77
N MET A 213 -8.64 -4.60 20.66
CA MET A 213 -9.94 -3.97 20.56
C MET A 213 -11.06 -5.01 20.54
N SER A 214 -12.12 -4.73 21.25
CA SER A 214 -13.29 -5.62 21.31
C SER A 214 -14.27 -5.28 20.20
N CYS A 215 -14.62 -6.27 19.38
CA CYS A 215 -15.75 -6.15 18.47
C CYS A 215 -17.04 -6.21 19.29
N ILE A 216 -17.76 -5.08 19.38
CA ILE A 216 -19.00 -4.96 20.17
C ILE A 216 -20.26 -5.28 19.35
N GLY A 217 -20.14 -5.40 18.04
CA GLY A 217 -21.23 -5.81 17.17
C GLY A 217 -20.90 -5.72 15.70
N LYS A 218 -21.78 -6.34 14.90
CA LYS A 218 -21.77 -6.25 13.43
C LYS A 218 -23.12 -5.80 12.93
N THR A 219 -23.14 -5.18 11.76
CA THR A 219 -24.43 -4.90 11.09
C THR A 219 -25.10 -6.20 10.65
N ASN A 220 -26.42 -6.20 10.47
CA ASN A 220 -27.18 -7.41 10.09
C ASN A 220 -26.75 -7.95 8.70
N SER A 221 -26.24 -7.08 7.84
CA SER A 221 -25.64 -7.47 6.57
C SER A 221 -24.28 -8.14 6.72
N GLU A 222 -23.71 -8.13 7.93
CA GLU A 222 -22.32 -8.51 8.25
C GLU A 222 -21.25 -7.69 7.51
N LYS A 223 -21.63 -6.63 6.83
CA LYS A 223 -20.72 -5.81 6.03
C LYS A 223 -19.77 -4.98 6.88
N TYR A 224 -20.24 -4.47 8.03
CA TYR A 224 -19.46 -3.63 8.93
C TYR A 224 -19.39 -4.22 10.32
N SER A 225 -18.22 -4.11 10.93
CA SER A 225 -17.96 -4.42 12.33
C SER A 225 -17.67 -3.14 13.10
N VAL A 226 -18.17 -3.07 14.33
CA VAL A 226 -17.96 -1.96 15.26
C VAL A 226 -17.03 -2.44 16.37
N TYR A 227 -15.92 -1.76 16.52
CA TYR A 227 -14.93 -2.03 17.57
C TYR A 227 -14.94 -0.91 18.59
N LYS A 228 -14.83 -1.27 19.86
CA LYS A 228 -14.64 -0.34 20.97
C LYS A 228 -13.18 -0.30 21.36
N ILE A 229 -12.71 0.89 21.64
CA ILE A 229 -11.38 1.15 22.13
C ILE A 229 -11.43 1.23 23.64
N GLU A 230 -10.85 0.25 24.32
CA GLU A 230 -10.75 0.22 25.78
C GLU A 230 -9.30 -0.05 26.19
N GLY A 231 -8.80 0.73 27.14
CA GLY A 231 -7.51 0.45 27.78
C GLY A 231 -6.29 0.57 26.87
N LEU A 232 -6.40 1.33 25.77
CA LEU A 232 -5.20 1.71 25.02
C LEU A 232 -4.34 2.59 25.92
N ASP A 233 -3.30 2.00 26.46
CA ASP A 233 -2.27 2.73 27.17
C ASP A 233 -1.32 3.39 26.15
N THR A 234 -0.75 4.51 26.51
CA THR A 234 0.25 5.20 25.67
C THR A 234 1.44 4.32 25.35
N GLY A 235 1.59 3.21 26.07
CA GLY A 235 2.74 2.32 25.93
C GLY A 235 4.06 3.06 26.20
N ASP A 236 5.14 2.35 26.21
CA ASP A 236 6.45 3.00 26.10
C ASP A 236 6.49 3.77 24.78
N GLU A 237 6.96 5.02 24.81
CA GLU A 237 7.15 5.83 23.61
C GLU A 237 7.80 4.98 22.52
N LEU A 238 7.23 4.99 21.32
CA LEU A 238 7.83 4.32 20.18
C LEU A 238 9.24 4.83 19.98
N SER A 239 10.19 4.06 20.41
CA SER A 239 11.58 4.33 20.07
C SER A 239 11.81 3.84 18.64
N TRP A 240 11.61 4.74 17.69
CA TRP A 240 11.82 4.52 16.25
C TRP A 240 13.22 3.95 15.95
N ASN A 241 14.16 4.18 16.84
CA ASN A 241 15.54 3.75 16.69
C ASN A 241 15.80 2.34 17.25
N GLU A 242 14.86 1.75 17.98
CA GLU A 242 15.07 0.47 18.66
C GLU A 242 14.55 -0.75 17.90
N ARG A 243 13.88 -0.55 16.77
CA ARG A 243 13.24 -1.63 16.01
C ARG A 243 13.41 -1.49 14.51
N LEU A 244 13.20 -2.62 13.83
CA LEU A 244 13.02 -2.67 12.38
C LEU A 244 11.54 -2.52 12.03
N TYR A 245 11.27 -1.85 10.92
CA TYR A 245 9.91 -1.61 10.44
C TYR A 245 9.55 -2.46 9.24
N SER A 246 10.42 -2.53 8.27
CA SER A 246 10.22 -3.33 7.07
C SER A 246 11.57 -3.69 6.49
N PRO A 247 12.33 -4.54 7.19
CA PRO A 247 13.60 -4.99 6.67
C PRO A 247 13.38 -5.78 5.40
N THR A 248 14.05 -5.41 4.33
CA THR A 248 13.95 -6.08 3.04
C THR A 248 15.17 -6.93 2.73
N GLU A 249 16.30 -6.58 3.32
CA GLU A 249 17.57 -7.27 3.09
C GLU A 249 18.51 -7.15 4.28
N LEU A 250 19.28 -8.22 4.53
CA LEU A 250 20.49 -8.19 5.33
C LEU A 250 21.68 -8.53 4.43
N ARG A 251 22.69 -7.68 4.41
CA ARG A 251 23.95 -7.90 3.65
C ARG A 251 25.16 -7.75 4.53
N LYS A 252 26.27 -8.34 4.09
CA LYS A 252 27.57 -8.12 4.70
C LYS A 252 28.59 -7.71 3.65
N PHE A 253 29.29 -6.60 3.89
CA PHE A 253 30.40 -6.14 3.07
C PHE A 253 31.61 -5.88 3.97
N GLY A 254 32.67 -6.65 3.76
CA GLY A 254 33.84 -6.61 4.63
C GLY A 254 33.49 -6.99 6.08
N ASP A 255 33.67 -6.05 6.99
CA ASP A 255 33.44 -6.19 8.43
C ASP A 255 32.06 -5.70 8.89
N LEU A 256 31.23 -5.18 7.98
CA LEU A 256 29.96 -4.55 8.33
C LEU A 256 28.75 -5.31 7.78
N TYR A 257 27.74 -5.42 8.61
CA TYR A 257 26.39 -5.84 8.26
C TYR A 257 25.52 -4.61 7.95
N PHE A 258 24.63 -4.74 6.97
CA PHE A 258 23.70 -3.70 6.55
C PHE A 258 22.29 -4.23 6.52
N ILE A 259 21.33 -3.43 6.99
CA ILE A 259 19.91 -3.72 6.88
C ILE A 259 19.25 -2.54 6.16
N ASN A 260 18.53 -2.86 5.08
CA ASN A 260 17.60 -1.93 4.46
C ASN A 260 16.27 -2.01 5.18
N ASP A 261 15.93 -0.98 5.95
CA ASP A 261 14.66 -0.85 6.66
C ASP A 261 13.75 0.08 5.83
N CYS A 262 13.19 -0.51 4.78
CA CYS A 262 12.57 0.15 3.63
C CYS A 262 11.54 1.22 4.03
N TRP A 263 10.61 0.89 4.93
CA TRP A 263 9.54 1.80 5.31
C TRP A 263 9.85 2.72 6.49
N GLN A 264 11.02 2.57 7.08
CA GLN A 264 11.60 3.60 7.93
C GLN A 264 12.56 4.50 7.16
N HIS A 265 12.62 4.33 5.83
CA HIS A 265 13.41 5.16 4.92
C HIS A 265 14.90 5.22 5.27
N ARG A 266 15.43 4.14 5.87
CA ARG A 266 16.79 4.11 6.35
C ARG A 266 17.55 2.87 5.92
N ILE A 267 18.88 3.03 5.84
CA ILE A 267 19.83 1.93 5.82
C ILE A 267 20.71 2.06 7.07
N ILE A 268 20.75 1.00 7.85
CA ILE A 268 21.54 0.94 9.08
C ILE A 268 22.66 -0.11 8.93
N TYR A 269 23.72 0.05 9.71
CA TYR A 269 24.86 -0.85 9.67
C TYR A 269 25.47 -1.09 11.05
N SER A 270 26.13 -2.25 11.21
CA SER A 270 26.82 -2.64 12.44
C SER A 270 27.97 -3.60 12.12
N ASP A 271 28.95 -3.68 12.98
CA ASP A 271 30.03 -4.67 12.95
C ASP A 271 29.61 -6.02 13.58
N SER A 272 28.44 -6.10 14.20
CA SER A 272 27.94 -7.32 14.85
C SER A 272 26.43 -7.43 14.78
N LEU A 273 25.94 -8.65 14.52
CA LEU A 273 24.52 -9.00 14.60
C LEU A 273 24.02 -9.14 16.05
N ASP A 274 24.91 -9.22 17.02
CA ASP A 274 24.55 -9.36 18.44
C ASP A 274 24.18 -8.02 19.09
N LYS A 275 24.45 -6.90 18.41
CA LYS A 275 24.09 -5.57 18.90
C LYS A 275 22.59 -5.31 18.70
N PRO A 276 21.92 -4.74 19.70
CA PRO A 276 20.53 -4.29 19.53
C PRO A 276 20.46 -3.21 18.45
N ILE A 277 19.34 -3.09 17.76
CA ILE A 277 19.13 -2.11 16.66
C ILE A 277 19.44 -0.68 17.08
N SER A 278 19.17 -0.32 18.34
CA SER A 278 19.49 0.99 18.90
C SER A 278 20.98 1.35 18.90
N GLU A 279 21.86 0.37 18.79
CA GLU A 279 23.31 0.54 18.72
C GLU A 279 23.86 0.48 17.29
N TRP A 280 22.99 0.26 16.28
CA TRP A 280 23.38 0.30 14.89
C TRP A 280 23.56 1.74 14.42
N SER A 281 24.55 1.98 13.62
CA SER A 281 24.79 3.26 12.97
C SER A 281 23.91 3.42 11.74
N THR A 282 23.59 4.65 11.38
CA THR A 282 22.81 4.97 10.18
C THR A 282 23.76 5.32 9.03
N LEU A 283 23.57 4.66 7.88
CA LEU A 283 24.20 5.05 6.62
C LEU A 283 23.42 6.21 5.99
N ALA A 284 22.10 6.09 5.94
CA ALA A 284 21.17 7.10 5.44
C ALA A 284 19.80 6.91 6.11
N ASP A 285 19.07 7.99 6.30
CA ASP A 285 17.73 8.04 6.93
C ASP A 285 16.68 8.81 6.11
N ASP A 286 17.01 9.06 4.83
CA ASP A 286 16.18 9.82 3.89
C ASP A 286 16.03 9.08 2.53
N ILE A 287 16.19 7.76 2.53
CA ILE A 287 16.03 6.92 1.33
C ILE A 287 14.57 6.47 1.21
N LEU A 288 13.86 6.97 0.20
CA LEU A 288 12.45 6.65 0.05
C LEU A 288 12.23 5.27 -0.58
N GLY A 289 11.82 4.31 0.26
CA GLY A 289 11.48 2.96 -0.19
C GLY A 289 12.67 2.15 -0.69
N GLY A 290 13.88 2.39 -0.19
CA GLY A 290 15.07 1.62 -0.57
C GLY A 290 14.98 0.17 -0.12
N HIS A 291 15.27 -0.77 -1.03
CA HIS A 291 15.13 -2.20 -0.79
C HIS A 291 16.45 -2.92 -0.64
N THR A 292 17.50 -2.44 -1.32
CA THR A 292 18.75 -3.17 -1.42
C THR A 292 19.97 -2.27 -1.37
N ILE A 293 21.09 -2.87 -0.97
CA ILE A 293 22.41 -2.26 -1.04
C ILE A 293 23.41 -3.26 -1.63
N SER A 294 24.34 -2.78 -2.45
CA SER A 294 25.44 -3.57 -3.01
C SER A 294 26.76 -2.83 -2.93
N SER A 295 27.88 -3.56 -2.97
CA SER A 295 29.22 -2.95 -2.88
C SER A 295 30.26 -3.76 -3.66
N ASP A 296 31.21 -3.06 -4.28
CA ASP A 296 32.46 -3.63 -4.84
C ASP A 296 33.64 -3.55 -3.86
N GLY A 297 33.34 -3.18 -2.60
CA GLY A 297 34.36 -2.95 -1.56
C GLY A 297 34.89 -1.51 -1.52
N SER A 298 34.67 -0.71 -2.57
CA SER A 298 35.13 0.70 -2.62
C SER A 298 33.97 1.69 -2.57
N VAL A 299 32.84 1.34 -3.16
CA VAL A 299 31.58 2.11 -3.09
C VAL A 299 30.43 1.25 -2.62
N TYR A 300 29.42 1.88 -2.06
CA TYR A 300 28.16 1.28 -1.62
C TYR A 300 27.03 1.91 -2.40
N VAL A 301 26.27 1.08 -3.10
CA VAL A 301 25.23 1.50 -4.04
C VAL A 301 23.89 1.02 -3.54
N CYS A 302 22.94 1.92 -3.32
CA CYS A 302 21.59 1.59 -2.90
C CYS A 302 20.54 2.25 -3.79
N ASP A 303 19.40 1.58 -3.92
CA ASP A 303 18.24 2.12 -4.60
C ASP A 303 17.50 3.12 -3.70
N ASP A 304 17.01 4.18 -4.31
CA ASP A 304 16.10 5.17 -3.73
C ASP A 304 14.83 5.13 -4.57
N THR A 305 14.05 4.07 -4.34
CA THR A 305 13.01 3.57 -5.23
C THR A 305 11.97 4.62 -5.60
N ASP A 306 11.39 5.31 -4.61
CA ASP A 306 10.30 6.25 -4.83
C ASP A 306 10.79 7.58 -5.43
N ASN A 307 12.09 7.88 -5.31
CA ASN A 307 12.74 8.99 -5.98
C ASN A 307 13.21 8.66 -7.40
N ASN A 308 13.04 7.42 -7.87
CA ASN A 308 13.59 6.95 -9.15
C ASN A 308 15.11 7.16 -9.25
N ALA A 309 15.81 7.02 -8.14
CA ALA A 309 17.21 7.39 -8.04
C ALA A 309 18.06 6.25 -7.46
N VAL A 310 19.36 6.42 -7.56
CA VAL A 310 20.37 5.57 -6.94
C VAL A 310 21.36 6.45 -6.21
N ARG A 311 21.75 6.02 -5.02
CA ARG A 311 22.74 6.70 -4.18
C ARG A 311 24.03 5.89 -4.10
N VAL A 312 25.16 6.59 -4.16
CA VAL A 312 26.50 6.00 -4.07
C VAL A 312 27.22 6.61 -2.88
N TYR A 313 27.63 5.76 -1.97
CA TYR A 313 28.36 6.15 -0.76
C TYR A 313 29.77 5.57 -0.78
N ILE A 314 30.68 6.26 -0.10
CA ILE A 314 32.00 5.75 0.25
C ILE A 314 32.13 5.66 1.76
N ARG A 315 32.90 4.68 2.24
CA ARG A 315 33.25 4.58 3.65
C ARG A 315 34.52 5.42 3.93
N ASN A 316 34.49 6.22 4.97
CA ASN A 316 35.61 6.97 5.48
C ASN A 316 35.77 6.79 7.00
N GLU A 317 36.72 7.50 7.63
CA GLU A 317 36.96 7.39 9.07
C GLU A 317 35.76 7.84 9.95
N ASN A 318 34.85 8.65 9.40
CA ASN A 318 33.71 9.20 10.13
C ASN A 318 32.38 8.45 9.82
N GLY A 319 32.42 7.38 9.04
CA GLY A 319 31.25 6.63 8.62
C GLY A 319 31.09 6.60 7.10
N PHE A 320 29.93 6.98 6.59
CA PHE A 320 29.61 6.98 5.16
C PHE A 320 29.35 8.38 4.64
N GLU A 321 29.80 8.64 3.41
CA GLU A 321 29.63 9.91 2.71
C GLU A 321 28.97 9.66 1.36
N LEU A 322 27.89 10.39 1.05
CA LEU A 322 27.23 10.39 -0.25
C LEU A 322 28.12 11.10 -1.27
N VAL A 323 28.63 10.38 -2.25
CA VAL A 323 29.52 10.93 -3.29
C VAL A 323 28.82 11.12 -4.63
N GLN A 324 27.73 10.38 -4.87
CA GLN A 324 26.96 10.54 -6.10
C GLN A 324 25.48 10.26 -5.86
N TYR A 325 24.63 11.09 -6.43
CA TYR A 325 23.18 10.91 -6.49
C TYR A 325 22.76 10.91 -7.96
N ILE A 326 22.26 9.76 -8.46
CA ILE A 326 21.88 9.58 -9.87
C ILE A 326 20.36 9.63 -9.93
N GLU A 327 19.80 10.76 -10.36
CA GLU A 327 18.37 10.98 -10.50
C GLU A 327 17.83 10.36 -11.79
N ASN A 328 16.57 9.97 -11.78
CA ASN A 328 15.83 9.44 -12.93
C ASN A 328 16.57 8.29 -13.63
N VAL A 329 17.16 7.41 -12.84
CA VAL A 329 17.94 6.29 -13.33
C VAL A 329 17.08 5.29 -14.11
N CYS A 330 15.93 4.92 -13.56
CA CYS A 330 14.85 4.13 -14.17
C CYS A 330 13.57 4.35 -13.36
N TYR A 331 12.47 3.78 -13.84
CA TYR A 331 11.23 3.85 -13.07
C TYR A 331 11.23 2.82 -11.94
N ARG A 332 11.32 3.32 -10.69
CA ARG A 332 11.39 2.53 -9.45
C ARG A 332 12.55 1.54 -9.45
N PRO A 333 13.82 2.01 -9.35
CA PRO A 333 14.93 1.11 -9.06
C PRO A 333 14.62 0.35 -7.78
N HIS A 334 14.72 -0.97 -7.83
CA HIS A 334 14.23 -1.82 -6.74
C HIS A 334 15.28 -2.83 -6.26
N TYR A 335 16.26 -3.13 -7.09
CA TYR A 335 17.29 -4.08 -6.76
C TYR A 335 18.63 -3.64 -7.31
N THR A 336 19.63 -3.61 -6.45
CA THR A 336 21.02 -3.32 -6.81
C THR A 336 21.91 -4.54 -6.52
N TYR A 337 22.82 -4.85 -7.41
CA TYR A 337 23.73 -5.98 -7.25
C TYR A 337 25.06 -5.69 -7.92
N TYR A 338 26.16 -6.01 -7.24
CA TYR A 338 27.49 -6.02 -7.83
C TYR A 338 27.88 -7.44 -8.19
N ASP A 339 28.31 -7.64 -9.43
CA ASP A 339 28.77 -8.92 -9.95
C ASP A 339 30.30 -8.91 -10.12
N ASP A 340 30.96 -9.72 -9.32
CA ASP A 340 32.43 -9.85 -9.34
C ASP A 340 32.96 -10.39 -10.68
N VAL A 341 32.14 -11.17 -11.42
CA VAL A 341 32.55 -11.77 -12.70
C VAL A 341 32.66 -10.72 -13.79
N THR A 342 31.73 -9.80 -13.86
CA THR A 342 31.71 -8.71 -14.86
C THR A 342 32.35 -7.43 -14.36
N GLY A 343 32.48 -7.27 -13.04
CA GLY A 343 32.95 -6.04 -12.41
C GLY A 343 31.97 -4.89 -12.55
N MET A 344 30.66 -5.20 -12.65
CA MET A 344 29.60 -4.23 -12.90
C MET A 344 28.56 -4.21 -11.78
N PHE A 345 27.98 -3.05 -11.58
CA PHE A 345 26.75 -2.89 -10.82
C PHE A 345 25.53 -3.01 -11.75
N TYR A 346 24.58 -3.81 -11.35
CA TYR A 346 23.30 -3.99 -12.02
C TYR A 346 22.18 -3.38 -11.19
N ILE A 347 21.28 -2.64 -11.83
CA ILE A 347 20.14 -2.00 -11.20
C ILE A 347 18.90 -2.38 -11.98
N LEU A 348 17.92 -2.97 -11.27
CA LEU A 348 16.64 -3.40 -11.84
C LEU A 348 15.53 -2.41 -11.49
N GLY A 349 14.81 -1.93 -12.52
CA GLY A 349 13.59 -1.15 -12.38
C GLY A 349 12.37 -2.07 -12.23
N ALA A 350 11.59 -1.92 -11.15
CA ALA A 350 10.49 -2.83 -10.84
C ALA A 350 9.32 -2.79 -11.83
N ASN A 351 8.97 -1.62 -12.33
CA ASN A 351 7.69 -1.46 -13.03
C ASN A 351 7.74 -1.75 -14.52
N ASN A 352 8.89 -1.72 -15.12
CA ASN A 352 9.05 -1.89 -16.57
C ASN A 352 10.14 -2.89 -16.95
N GLY A 353 10.71 -3.59 -15.95
CA GLY A 353 11.74 -4.59 -16.17
C GLY A 353 13.03 -4.02 -16.76
N GLU A 354 13.28 -2.72 -16.62
CA GLU A 354 14.55 -2.11 -17.08
C GLU A 354 15.73 -2.65 -16.29
N LEU A 355 16.82 -2.97 -16.99
CA LEU A 355 18.07 -3.36 -16.38
C LEU A 355 19.16 -2.38 -16.80
N LEU A 356 19.74 -1.70 -15.84
CA LEU A 356 20.85 -0.79 -16.06
C LEU A 356 22.15 -1.40 -15.54
N THR A 357 23.23 -1.17 -16.26
CA THR A 357 24.56 -1.63 -15.91
C THR A 357 25.47 -0.45 -15.74
N PHE A 358 26.13 -0.36 -14.58
CA PHE A 358 27.09 0.69 -14.27
C PHE A 358 28.46 0.12 -13.97
N ARG A 359 29.47 0.92 -14.26
CA ARG A 359 30.86 0.66 -13.86
C ARG A 359 31.29 1.69 -12.84
N ASN A 360 31.99 1.23 -11.80
CA ASN A 360 32.65 2.15 -10.89
C ASN A 360 33.95 2.67 -11.53
N GLU A 361 34.03 3.98 -11.69
CA GLU A 361 35.20 4.70 -12.21
C GLU A 361 35.60 5.76 -11.18
N ASN A 362 36.61 5.43 -10.34
CA ASN A 362 37.12 6.33 -9.30
C ASN A 362 36.00 6.83 -8.32
N GLN A 363 35.25 5.90 -7.77
CA GLN A 363 34.17 6.14 -6.82
C GLN A 363 32.92 6.85 -7.41
N ASN A 364 32.81 6.88 -8.73
CA ASN A 364 31.62 7.32 -9.44
C ASN A 364 31.11 6.23 -10.36
N LEU A 365 29.80 6.05 -10.39
CA LEU A 365 29.15 5.13 -11.31
C LEU A 365 28.93 5.78 -12.68
N SER A 366 29.45 5.14 -13.71
CA SER A 366 29.22 5.51 -15.11
C SER A 366 28.30 4.49 -15.76
N LEU A 367 27.22 4.94 -16.39
CA LEU A 367 26.28 4.08 -17.11
C LEU A 367 26.97 3.43 -18.31
N VAL A 368 26.94 2.11 -18.35
CA VAL A 368 27.51 1.30 -19.44
C VAL A 368 26.43 0.82 -20.40
N ASN A 369 25.28 0.37 -19.84
CA ASN A 369 24.20 -0.16 -20.64
C ASN A 369 22.84 0.11 -19.99
N HIS A 370 21.79 0.23 -20.82
CA HIS A 370 20.41 0.38 -20.40
C HIS A 370 19.53 -0.49 -21.29
N LEU A 371 18.92 -1.52 -20.71
CA LEU A 371 18.13 -2.51 -21.39
C LEU A 371 16.65 -2.39 -20.98
N THR A 372 15.76 -2.41 -21.96
CA THR A 372 14.32 -2.39 -21.77
C THR A 372 13.66 -3.73 -22.13
N PHE A 373 14.43 -4.68 -22.63
CA PHE A 373 14.00 -6.00 -23.10
C PHE A 373 12.83 -5.95 -24.11
N ASP A 374 12.61 -4.83 -24.76
CA ASP A 374 11.51 -4.60 -25.74
C ASP A 374 10.12 -4.99 -25.22
N GLY A 375 9.88 -4.82 -23.93
CA GLY A 375 8.63 -5.20 -23.27
C GLY A 375 8.39 -6.71 -23.13
N LYS A 376 9.43 -7.54 -23.34
CA LYS A 376 9.34 -9.00 -23.15
C LYS A 376 9.35 -9.42 -21.68
N ILE A 377 9.89 -8.58 -20.81
CA ILE A 377 9.79 -8.74 -19.36
C ILE A 377 8.57 -7.96 -18.90
N GLU A 378 7.66 -8.63 -18.21
CA GLU A 378 6.47 -8.00 -17.67
C GLU A 378 6.80 -7.00 -16.56
N SER A 379 5.86 -6.11 -16.28
CA SER A 379 5.96 -5.19 -15.15
C SER A 379 5.94 -5.94 -13.82
N TYR A 380 6.45 -5.29 -12.79
CA TYR A 380 6.43 -5.81 -11.42
C TYR A 380 7.47 -6.91 -11.16
N THR A 381 8.66 -6.70 -11.70
CA THR A 381 9.85 -7.48 -11.32
C THR A 381 10.41 -6.98 -9.99
N ARG A 382 10.90 -7.90 -9.16
CA ARG A 382 11.32 -7.58 -7.78
C ARG A 382 12.82 -7.59 -7.58
N SER A 383 13.47 -8.60 -8.08
CA SER A 383 14.92 -8.78 -7.97
C SER A 383 15.45 -9.65 -9.10
N PHE A 384 16.72 -9.92 -9.05
CA PHE A 384 17.32 -10.98 -9.86
C PHE A 384 18.42 -11.70 -9.07
N SER A 385 18.78 -12.88 -9.54
CA SER A 385 19.90 -13.65 -9.03
C SER A 385 20.78 -14.11 -10.16
N ILE A 386 22.09 -14.20 -9.94
CA ILE A 386 23.03 -14.78 -10.88
C ILE A 386 23.34 -16.20 -10.41
N ILE A 387 22.93 -17.19 -11.21
CA ILE A 387 23.06 -18.62 -10.89
C ILE A 387 23.62 -19.34 -12.10
N ASP A 388 24.69 -20.09 -11.92
CA ASP A 388 25.33 -20.90 -12.97
C ASP A 388 25.61 -20.11 -14.27
N GLY A 389 26.03 -18.84 -14.16
CA GLY A 389 26.36 -17.97 -15.30
C GLY A 389 25.17 -17.35 -16.02
N TYR A 390 23.96 -17.48 -15.49
CA TYR A 390 22.75 -16.84 -16.00
C TYR A 390 22.15 -15.89 -14.97
N MET A 391 21.52 -14.81 -15.44
CA MET A 391 20.73 -13.92 -14.62
C MET A 391 19.27 -14.41 -14.63
N TYR A 392 18.64 -14.49 -13.47
CA TYR A 392 17.23 -14.84 -13.30
C TYR A 392 16.48 -13.67 -12.72
N ILE A 393 15.73 -12.93 -13.55
CA ILE A 393 14.84 -11.86 -13.08
C ILE A 393 13.54 -12.48 -12.62
N VAL A 394 13.07 -12.09 -11.42
CA VAL A 394 11.88 -12.67 -10.78
C VAL A 394 10.77 -11.64 -10.56
N GLY A 395 9.55 -12.12 -10.61
CA GLY A 395 8.32 -11.38 -10.43
C GLY A 395 7.12 -12.34 -10.52
N ASN A 396 6.18 -12.09 -11.45
CA ASN A 396 5.10 -13.04 -11.75
C ASN A 396 5.57 -14.20 -12.64
N SER A 397 6.72 -14.04 -13.27
CA SER A 397 7.44 -15.07 -14.01
C SER A 397 8.91 -15.03 -13.64
N ILE A 398 9.65 -16.07 -13.99
CA ILE A 398 11.11 -16.08 -13.86
C ILE A 398 11.72 -16.06 -15.26
N TYR A 399 12.52 -15.05 -15.54
CA TYR A 399 13.21 -14.87 -16.83
C TYR A 399 14.66 -15.27 -16.70
N ARG A 400 15.07 -16.33 -17.41
CA ARG A 400 16.48 -16.73 -17.49
C ARG A 400 17.14 -16.00 -18.64
N ILE A 401 18.19 -15.25 -18.34
CA ILE A 401 18.86 -14.33 -19.27
C ILE A 401 20.35 -14.69 -19.37
N ASP A 402 20.84 -14.78 -20.60
CA ASP A 402 22.28 -14.88 -20.88
C ASP A 402 22.92 -13.49 -20.82
N TYR A 403 23.17 -13.02 -19.59
CA TYR A 403 23.60 -11.64 -19.34
C TYR A 403 25.06 -11.37 -19.76
N GLN A 404 25.83 -12.42 -19.99
CA GLN A 404 27.22 -12.31 -20.50
C GLN A 404 27.26 -12.23 -22.03
N ASN A 405 26.19 -12.66 -22.73
CA ASN A 405 26.09 -12.65 -24.18
C ASN A 405 24.80 -11.96 -24.63
N ASN A 406 24.85 -10.66 -24.84
CA ASN A 406 23.78 -9.84 -25.40
C ASN A 406 22.47 -9.73 -24.58
N TYR A 407 22.38 -10.29 -23.39
CA TYR A 407 21.17 -10.29 -22.54
C TYR A 407 19.96 -10.97 -23.21
N ASP A 408 20.20 -12.00 -23.99
CA ASP A 408 19.11 -12.77 -24.60
C ASP A 408 18.31 -13.53 -23.53
N ILE A 409 16.99 -13.41 -23.58
CA ILE A 409 16.09 -14.23 -22.75
C ILE A 409 16.09 -15.65 -23.32
N VAL A 410 16.73 -16.57 -22.62
CA VAL A 410 16.88 -17.96 -23.07
C VAL A 410 15.75 -18.88 -22.59
N ASN A 411 15.06 -18.52 -21.51
CA ASN A 411 13.87 -19.20 -21.03
C ASN A 411 12.98 -18.30 -20.20
N VAL A 412 11.69 -18.62 -20.13
CA VAL A 412 10.69 -17.99 -19.26
C VAL A 412 9.93 -19.08 -18.54
N TYR A 413 9.88 -19.01 -17.23
CA TYR A 413 9.10 -19.89 -16.37
C TYR A 413 7.89 -19.11 -15.88
N GLU A 414 6.72 -19.38 -16.45
CA GLU A 414 5.45 -18.81 -16.01
C GLU A 414 5.07 -19.43 -14.66
N LEU A 415 4.89 -18.58 -13.64
CA LEU A 415 4.57 -19.06 -12.29
C LEU A 415 3.07 -19.29 -12.13
N PRO A 416 2.64 -20.38 -11.46
CA PRO A 416 1.26 -20.54 -11.02
C PRO A 416 0.78 -19.34 -10.20
N GLU A 417 -0.52 -19.05 -10.28
CA GLU A 417 -1.12 -17.85 -9.67
C GLU A 417 -0.81 -17.74 -8.15
N GLU A 418 -0.81 -18.87 -7.46
CA GLU A 418 -0.57 -18.94 -6.01
C GLU A 418 0.86 -18.59 -5.57
N ILE A 419 1.82 -18.57 -6.51
CA ILE A 419 3.23 -18.22 -6.23
C ILE A 419 3.72 -17.06 -7.10
N GLN A 420 2.84 -16.37 -7.78
CA GLN A 420 3.16 -15.09 -8.41
C GLN A 420 3.58 -14.06 -7.34
N GLY A 421 4.41 -13.11 -7.76
CA GLY A 421 4.99 -12.14 -6.82
C GLY A 421 6.24 -12.66 -6.12
N THR A 422 6.98 -13.54 -6.76
CA THR A 422 8.30 -13.98 -6.28
C THR A 422 9.22 -12.78 -6.14
N VAL A 423 9.82 -12.65 -4.96
CA VAL A 423 10.72 -11.55 -4.59
C VAL A 423 12.17 -11.95 -4.70
N GLY A 424 12.51 -13.12 -4.22
CA GLY A 424 13.87 -13.64 -4.21
C GLY A 424 13.96 -15.04 -4.79
N LEU A 425 15.06 -15.31 -5.44
CA LEU A 425 15.44 -16.63 -5.92
C LEU A 425 16.91 -16.89 -5.55
N CYS A 426 17.19 -18.01 -4.94
CA CYS A 426 18.57 -18.45 -4.75
C CYS A 426 18.68 -19.95 -4.96
N LYS A 427 19.88 -20.42 -5.31
CA LYS A 427 20.19 -21.83 -5.44
C LYS A 427 21.15 -22.24 -4.31
N VAL A 428 20.71 -23.19 -3.51
CA VAL A 428 21.51 -23.74 -2.43
C VAL A 428 21.53 -25.26 -2.56
N GLN A 429 22.72 -25.84 -2.67
CA GLN A 429 22.89 -27.26 -2.91
C GLN A 429 22.09 -27.69 -4.18
N ASP A 430 21.16 -28.63 -4.03
CA ASP A 430 20.39 -29.19 -5.13
C ASP A 430 19.05 -28.46 -5.38
N TYR A 431 18.73 -27.42 -4.59
CA TYR A 431 17.42 -26.76 -4.64
C TYR A 431 17.51 -25.29 -5.01
N TYR A 432 16.50 -24.85 -5.77
CA TYR A 432 16.12 -23.45 -5.89
C TYR A 432 15.13 -23.10 -4.77
N TYR A 433 15.38 -22.00 -4.08
CA TYR A 433 14.54 -21.45 -3.01
C TYR A 433 13.95 -20.14 -3.50
N LEU A 434 12.65 -19.97 -3.31
CA LEU A 434 11.91 -18.78 -3.70
C LEU A 434 11.16 -18.21 -2.51
N THR A 435 11.29 -16.90 -2.33
CA THR A 435 10.46 -16.12 -1.41
C THR A 435 9.36 -15.42 -2.19
N ILE A 436 8.14 -15.39 -1.65
CA ILE A 436 6.96 -14.88 -2.33
C ILE A 436 6.30 -13.83 -1.45
N TYR A 437 5.87 -12.72 -2.04
CA TYR A 437 5.30 -11.59 -1.34
C TYR A 437 3.93 -11.18 -1.90
N THR A 438 3.90 -10.25 -2.85
CA THR A 438 2.67 -9.79 -3.50
C THR A 438 2.75 -9.98 -5.00
N ASP A 439 1.64 -10.37 -5.62
CA ASP A 439 1.51 -10.37 -7.08
C ASP A 439 1.39 -8.94 -7.65
N LYS A 440 1.23 -8.83 -8.96
CA LYS A 440 1.06 -7.54 -9.66
C LYS A 440 -0.21 -6.77 -9.26
N ASP A 441 -1.20 -7.45 -8.72
CA ASP A 441 -2.48 -6.90 -8.26
C ASP A 441 -2.48 -6.66 -6.73
N PHE A 442 -1.30 -6.76 -6.10
CA PHE A 442 -1.05 -6.58 -4.67
C PHE A 442 -1.75 -7.58 -3.77
N ASN A 443 -2.20 -8.73 -4.31
CA ASN A 443 -2.65 -9.81 -3.46
C ASN A 443 -1.44 -10.42 -2.74
N ARG A 444 -1.56 -10.62 -1.44
CA ARG A 444 -0.48 -11.19 -0.63
C ARG A 444 -0.56 -12.70 -0.64
N ASN A 445 0.52 -13.30 -1.08
CA ASN A 445 0.72 -14.74 -1.06
C ASN A 445 2.04 -15.06 -0.34
N PRO A 446 2.14 -14.84 1.00
CA PRO A 446 3.39 -15.09 1.70
C PRO A 446 3.76 -16.55 1.57
N GLY A 447 4.95 -16.82 1.02
CA GLY A 447 5.40 -18.17 0.75
C GLY A 447 6.92 -18.29 0.78
N PHE A 448 7.38 -19.47 1.12
CA PHE A 448 8.77 -19.89 0.97
C PHE A 448 8.77 -21.29 0.42
N ILE A 449 9.12 -21.42 -0.84
CA ILE A 449 9.06 -22.68 -1.56
C ILE A 449 10.44 -23.12 -2.04
N ARG A 450 10.57 -24.40 -2.36
CA ARG A 450 11.77 -24.92 -3.03
C ARG A 450 11.43 -25.96 -4.08
N THR A 451 12.32 -26.09 -5.06
CA THR A 451 12.27 -27.12 -6.10
C THR A 451 13.67 -27.49 -6.56
N THR A 452 13.84 -28.68 -7.09
CA THR A 452 15.11 -29.11 -7.68
C THR A 452 15.33 -28.57 -9.11
N GLN A 453 14.26 -28.23 -9.80
CA GLN A 453 14.28 -27.72 -11.18
C GLN A 453 13.19 -26.66 -11.35
N LEU A 454 13.54 -25.55 -11.99
CA LEU A 454 12.57 -24.46 -12.20
C LEU A 454 11.41 -24.87 -13.14
N GLU A 455 11.63 -25.80 -14.04
CA GLU A 455 10.62 -26.38 -14.90
C GLU A 455 9.47 -27.04 -14.12
N ASN A 456 9.77 -27.59 -12.96
CA ASN A 456 8.80 -28.25 -12.09
C ASN A 456 7.80 -27.25 -11.49
N ILE A 457 8.24 -26.01 -11.24
CA ILE A 457 7.37 -24.96 -10.69
C ILE A 457 6.21 -24.65 -11.62
N VAL A 458 6.47 -24.59 -12.93
CA VAL A 458 5.45 -24.29 -13.94
C VAL A 458 4.30 -25.32 -13.90
N SER A 459 4.59 -26.56 -13.51
CA SER A 459 3.59 -27.61 -13.34
C SER A 459 3.01 -27.72 -11.92
N GLY A 460 3.38 -26.81 -11.02
CA GLY A 460 2.95 -26.84 -9.61
C GLY A 460 3.67 -27.89 -8.77
N ASP A 461 4.77 -28.47 -9.26
CA ASP A 461 5.57 -29.45 -8.53
C ASP A 461 6.71 -28.74 -7.77
N TYR A 462 6.38 -28.26 -6.58
CA TYR A 462 7.28 -27.61 -5.65
C TYR A 462 6.89 -27.95 -4.20
N GLU A 463 7.81 -27.79 -3.28
CA GLU A 463 7.60 -27.99 -1.86
C GLU A 463 7.42 -26.65 -1.15
N ASP A 464 6.29 -26.46 -0.47
CA ASP A 464 6.10 -25.34 0.45
C ASP A 464 6.79 -25.65 1.78
N ILE A 465 7.79 -24.83 2.11
CA ILE A 465 8.62 -24.95 3.31
C ILE A 465 8.49 -23.74 4.24
N TYR A 466 7.51 -22.88 4.00
CA TYR A 466 7.30 -21.66 4.78
C TYR A 466 7.25 -21.92 6.29
N TYR A 467 6.56 -22.98 6.71
CA TYR A 467 6.43 -23.35 8.12
C TYR A 467 7.77 -23.66 8.79
N GLN A 468 8.80 -24.06 8.03
CA GLN A 468 10.12 -24.39 8.58
C GLN A 468 10.88 -23.15 9.05
N LEU A 469 10.54 -21.96 8.56
CA LEU A 469 11.11 -20.70 9.03
C LEU A 469 10.60 -20.27 10.41
N GLY A 470 9.48 -20.84 10.86
CA GLY A 470 8.87 -20.47 12.15
C GLY A 470 8.44 -19.00 12.22
N ILE A 471 8.10 -18.39 11.08
CA ILE A 471 7.65 -17.01 10.95
C ILE A 471 6.15 -16.94 10.69
N THR A 472 5.57 -15.76 10.89
CA THR A 472 4.16 -15.46 10.60
C THR A 472 3.99 -14.33 9.59
N GLY A 473 5.09 -13.63 9.28
CA GLY A 473 5.15 -12.55 8.30
C GLY A 473 5.52 -13.06 6.92
N THR A 474 5.97 -12.17 6.08
CA THR A 474 6.31 -12.49 4.70
C THR A 474 7.82 -12.52 4.51
N PRO A 475 8.39 -13.64 4.05
CA PRO A 475 9.80 -13.69 3.69
C PRO A 475 10.05 -12.79 2.48
N TYR A 476 11.11 -11.98 2.57
CA TYR A 476 11.47 -11.07 1.49
C TYR A 476 12.76 -11.56 0.81
N LEU A 477 13.88 -10.88 0.91
CA LEU A 477 15.11 -11.37 0.30
C LEU A 477 15.85 -12.36 1.20
N MET A 478 16.29 -13.45 0.61
CA MET A 478 17.17 -14.43 1.24
C MET A 478 18.63 -14.15 0.82
N THR A 479 19.52 -14.10 1.79
CA THR A 479 20.96 -13.84 1.58
C THR A 479 21.80 -14.88 2.28
N GLU A 480 22.96 -15.18 1.72
CA GLU A 480 23.98 -16.01 2.35
C GLU A 480 25.09 -15.13 2.92
N ILE A 481 25.42 -15.32 4.18
CA ILE A 481 26.50 -14.61 4.87
C ILE A 481 27.25 -15.63 5.75
N ASP A 482 28.54 -15.78 5.49
CA ASP A 482 29.41 -16.67 6.26
C ASP A 482 28.86 -18.11 6.38
N GLU A 483 28.40 -18.69 5.26
CA GLU A 483 27.83 -20.04 5.14
C GLU A 483 26.48 -20.24 5.89
N ARG A 484 25.84 -19.17 6.35
CA ARG A 484 24.51 -19.15 6.93
C ARG A 484 23.53 -18.36 6.06
N TYR A 485 22.27 -18.68 6.17
CA TYR A 485 21.22 -18.06 5.40
C TYR A 485 20.38 -17.14 6.28
N TYR A 486 20.00 -16.01 5.72
CA TYR A 486 19.19 -15.01 6.40
C TYR A 486 18.05 -14.60 5.49
N VAL A 487 16.87 -14.52 6.06
CA VAL A 487 15.67 -14.00 5.38
C VAL A 487 15.17 -12.80 6.15
N ALA A 488 14.97 -11.70 5.43
CA ALA A 488 14.24 -10.56 5.96
C ALA A 488 12.76 -10.89 6.01
N GLU A 489 12.11 -10.65 7.16
CA GLU A 489 10.69 -10.85 7.38
C GLU A 489 10.00 -9.50 7.38
N VAL A 490 9.19 -9.25 6.37
CA VAL A 490 8.26 -8.13 6.34
C VAL A 490 6.89 -8.63 6.77
N ASP A 491 6.00 -7.75 7.21
CA ASP A 491 4.67 -8.11 7.64
C ASP A 491 4.60 -8.86 9.00
N GLN A 492 3.85 -8.32 9.94
CA GLN A 492 3.52 -8.84 11.26
C GLN A 492 4.67 -8.96 12.28
N ALA A 493 5.79 -9.50 11.94
CA ALA A 493 6.85 -9.76 12.91
C ALA A 493 8.15 -8.97 12.67
N ASN A 494 8.30 -8.37 11.52
CA ASN A 494 9.44 -7.54 11.06
C ASN A 494 10.77 -7.83 11.73
N GLY A 495 11.51 -8.71 11.15
CA GLY A 495 12.79 -9.09 11.71
C GLY A 495 13.70 -9.71 10.68
N ILE A 496 14.77 -10.29 11.18
CA ILE A 496 15.70 -11.10 10.41
C ILE A 496 15.71 -12.49 11.01
N VAL A 497 15.49 -13.49 10.19
CA VAL A 497 15.55 -14.91 10.56
C VAL A 497 16.83 -15.50 9.99
N GLY A 498 17.67 -16.05 10.85
CA GLY A 498 18.85 -16.81 10.47
C GLY A 498 18.58 -18.31 10.55
N PHE A 499 19.16 -19.08 9.63
CA PHE A 499 19.07 -20.54 9.59
C PHE A 499 20.24 -21.15 8.84
N ASP A 500 20.41 -22.44 9.02
CA ASP A 500 21.38 -23.24 8.25
C ASP A 500 20.62 -24.20 7.33
N ILE A 501 21.25 -24.64 6.24
CA ILE A 501 20.74 -25.69 5.36
C ILE A 501 21.71 -26.88 5.45
N ALA A 502 21.27 -27.95 6.07
CA ALA A 502 22.03 -29.19 6.20
C ALA A 502 21.24 -30.36 5.60
N ASP A 503 21.86 -31.14 4.72
CA ASP A 503 21.20 -32.26 4.02
C ASP A 503 19.88 -31.86 3.36
N ASN A 504 19.85 -30.68 2.72
CA ASN A 504 18.68 -30.08 2.11
C ASN A 504 17.52 -29.73 3.09
N MET A 505 17.76 -29.71 4.39
CA MET A 505 16.76 -29.33 5.41
C MET A 505 17.14 -28.00 6.06
N ILE A 506 16.14 -27.18 6.33
CA ILE A 506 16.29 -25.97 7.15
C ILE A 506 16.44 -26.40 8.60
N VAL A 507 17.54 -25.99 9.22
CA VAL A 507 17.87 -26.29 10.62
C VAL A 507 18.37 -25.05 11.35
N ASN A 508 18.44 -25.10 12.67
CA ASN A 508 18.99 -24.00 13.50
C ASN A 508 18.32 -22.64 13.25
N VAL A 509 17.00 -22.65 13.01
CA VAL A 509 16.23 -21.42 12.79
C VAL A 509 16.20 -20.58 14.06
N HIS A 510 16.53 -19.30 13.94
CA HIS A 510 16.46 -18.35 15.05
C HIS A 510 16.19 -16.95 14.55
N LYS A 511 15.40 -16.19 15.28
CA LYS A 511 15.20 -14.76 15.02
C LYS A 511 16.35 -13.97 15.60
N ILE A 512 17.02 -13.17 14.77
CA ILE A 512 18.12 -12.29 15.20
C ILE A 512 17.55 -10.99 15.74
N PHE A 513 16.63 -10.42 14.97
CA PHE A 513 15.89 -9.22 15.37
C PHE A 513 14.41 -9.54 15.32
N SER A 514 13.73 -9.24 16.40
CA SER A 514 12.28 -9.24 16.47
C SER A 514 11.81 -7.88 16.97
N CYS A 515 10.62 -7.49 16.59
CA CYS A 515 10.00 -6.29 17.12
C CYS A 515 9.64 -6.52 18.59
N GLY A 516 10.62 -6.35 19.48
CA GLY A 516 10.42 -6.32 20.94
C GLY A 516 9.85 -7.58 21.57
N SER A 517 10.09 -7.74 22.84
CA SER A 517 9.69 -8.87 23.67
C SER A 517 8.17 -9.09 23.65
N GLY A 518 7.72 -10.05 22.86
CA GLY A 518 6.42 -10.68 23.02
C GLY A 518 5.19 -9.95 22.46
N ASN A 519 5.27 -8.69 22.08
CA ASN A 519 4.22 -7.99 21.35
C ASN A 519 4.68 -7.77 19.93
N MET A 520 4.29 -8.65 19.03
CA MET A 520 4.55 -8.55 17.59
C MET A 520 3.65 -7.54 16.89
N ASP A 521 3.28 -6.48 17.59
CA ASP A 521 2.07 -5.74 17.29
C ASP A 521 2.32 -4.46 16.51
N SER A 522 3.56 -4.24 16.05
CA SER A 522 3.87 -2.90 15.61
C SER A 522 4.55 -2.85 14.29
N ILE A 523 3.76 -2.79 13.25
CA ILE A 523 4.30 -2.58 11.94
C ILE A 523 3.51 -1.52 11.22
N VAL A 524 4.14 -0.38 11.04
CA VAL A 524 3.71 0.57 10.03
C VAL A 524 4.16 0.06 8.68
N ARG A 525 3.22 -0.17 7.80
CA ARG A 525 3.51 -0.47 6.43
C ARG A 525 2.91 0.56 5.56
N PHE A 526 3.76 1.06 4.73
CA PHE A 526 3.37 1.95 3.68
C PHE A 526 3.63 1.22 2.37
N TYR A 527 2.57 0.74 1.75
CA TYR A 527 2.64 0.36 0.36
C TYR A 527 2.16 1.53 -0.47
N SER A 528 2.87 1.91 -1.51
CA SER A 528 2.29 2.76 -2.54
C SER A 528 1.30 1.91 -3.33
N ALA A 529 0.10 2.38 -3.46
CA ALA A 529 -0.72 1.95 -4.58
C ALA A 529 -0.03 2.48 -5.85
N TYR A 530 0.33 1.59 -6.74
CA TYR A 530 0.93 1.92 -8.02
C TYR A 530 -0.11 2.41 -9.01
#